data_cde456fc5f4171f891bc097dea81a3a3
#
_entry.id   cde456fc5f4171f891bc097dea81a3a3
#
_cell.length_a   1.000
_cell.length_b   1.000
_cell.length_c   1.000
_cell.angle_alpha   90.00
_cell.angle_beta   90.00
_cell.angle_gamma   90.00
#
_symmetry.space_group_name_H-M   'P 1'
#
loop_
_entity.id
_entity.type
_entity.pdbx_description
1 polymer ?
#
loop_
_entity_poly.entity_id
_entity_poly.type
_entity_poly.pdbx_seq_one_letter_code
_entity_poly.pdbx_strand_id
1 'polypeptide(L)'
;LVSPTAMGQRLVRAKSRIREAGIPFRVPERVELGDRLDAVLEAIYATFAEGWSDPAGTETRRRNLATEGIWLGRLVASLIPEEPETLGLLALMLFAEARRAARRGHDGDFVPLDEQDTALWDEALIEEAEGLLRRAAAKGIIGRYQLEAAVQSAHTARRRGGATDWTAIRQLYDALMAIAASPVVAINRAVAIAETEGAIEGLAALDEIGSDRRLAGYQPYWAARAELAARLGMAAEAAEAYDQAIGLERDPALRRFLLDKRARVARA
;
A
#
# COMPACT_ATOMS: atom_id res chain seq x y z
N LEU A 1 -5.78 5.08 -10.18
CA LEU A 1 -6.97 4.25 -9.95
C LEU A 1 -7.78 4.13 -11.24
N VAL A 2 -8.02 2.92 -11.70
CA VAL A 2 -8.78 2.62 -12.93
C VAL A 2 -9.78 1.50 -12.59
N SER A 3 -11.02 1.61 -13.08
CA SER A 3 -12.00 0.55 -12.85
C SER A 3 -11.59 -0.78 -13.51
N PRO A 4 -11.98 -1.95 -12.94
CA PRO A 4 -11.67 -3.26 -13.52
C PRO A 4 -12.14 -3.40 -14.98
N THR A 5 -13.31 -2.88 -15.30
CA THR A 5 -13.86 -2.88 -16.67
C THR A 5 -13.00 -2.07 -17.62
N ALA A 6 -12.60 -0.85 -17.23
CA ALA A 6 -11.74 -0.01 -18.06
C ALA A 6 -10.33 -0.63 -18.24
N MET A 7 -9.80 -1.29 -17.22
CA MET A 7 -8.53 -2.02 -17.32
C MET A 7 -8.65 -3.22 -18.27
N GLY A 8 -9.71 -4.02 -18.14
CA GLY A 8 -9.97 -5.13 -19.06
C GLY A 8 -10.02 -4.69 -20.51
N GLN A 9 -10.73 -3.59 -20.81
CA GLN A 9 -10.79 -3.02 -22.16
C GLN A 9 -9.43 -2.51 -22.64
N ARG A 10 -8.59 -1.92 -21.76
CA ARG A 10 -7.22 -1.49 -22.11
C ARG A 10 -6.34 -2.68 -22.46
N LEU A 11 -6.41 -3.76 -21.68
CA LEU A 11 -5.65 -4.98 -21.94
C LEU A 11 -6.05 -5.65 -23.27
N VAL A 12 -7.35 -5.73 -23.55
CA VAL A 12 -7.84 -6.26 -24.84
C VAL A 12 -7.30 -5.44 -26.02
N ARG A 13 -7.41 -4.10 -25.94
CA ARG A 13 -6.88 -3.21 -26.98
C ARG A 13 -5.38 -3.32 -27.14
N ALA A 14 -4.62 -3.40 -26.04
CA ALA A 14 -3.18 -3.54 -26.08
C ALA A 14 -2.77 -4.86 -26.75
N LYS A 15 -3.40 -5.99 -26.38
CA LYS A 15 -3.16 -7.29 -27.00
C LYS A 15 -3.49 -7.29 -28.51
N SER A 16 -4.60 -6.63 -28.91
CA SER A 16 -4.97 -6.51 -30.34
C SER A 16 -3.92 -5.74 -31.11
N ARG A 17 -3.49 -4.57 -30.57
CA ARG A 17 -2.46 -3.75 -31.21
C ARG A 17 -1.12 -4.47 -31.36
N ILE A 18 -0.67 -5.21 -30.34
CA ILE A 18 0.56 -6.00 -30.41
C ILE A 18 0.46 -7.05 -31.51
N ARG A 19 -0.68 -7.72 -31.62
CA ARG A 19 -0.94 -8.72 -32.66
C ARG A 19 -1.00 -8.11 -34.06
N GLU A 20 -1.74 -7.00 -34.22
CA GLU A 20 -1.90 -6.28 -35.48
C GLU A 20 -0.57 -5.68 -35.97
N ALA A 21 0.24 -5.18 -35.04
CA ALA A 21 1.56 -4.65 -35.35
C ALA A 21 2.61 -5.72 -35.66
N GLY A 22 2.27 -7.02 -35.50
CA GLY A 22 3.21 -8.11 -35.74
C GLY A 22 4.45 -8.07 -34.85
N ILE A 23 4.35 -7.44 -33.66
CA ILE A 23 5.49 -7.33 -32.74
C ILE A 23 5.89 -8.71 -32.27
N PRO A 24 7.09 -9.20 -32.61
CA PRO A 24 7.52 -10.52 -32.20
C PRO A 24 7.77 -10.55 -30.70
N PHE A 25 7.38 -11.67 -30.07
CA PHE A 25 7.83 -11.95 -28.72
C PHE A 25 9.31 -12.32 -28.75
N ARG A 26 10.17 -11.42 -28.28
CA ARG A 26 11.61 -11.65 -28.16
C ARG A 26 12.11 -11.34 -26.75
N VAL A 27 13.13 -12.04 -26.33
CA VAL A 27 13.87 -11.67 -25.12
C VAL A 27 14.58 -10.35 -25.41
N PRO A 28 14.40 -9.30 -24.57
CA PRO A 28 15.07 -8.02 -24.79
C PRO A 28 16.58 -8.17 -24.64
N GLU A 29 17.34 -7.36 -25.38
CA GLU A 29 18.77 -7.25 -25.18
C GLU A 29 19.09 -6.54 -23.86
N ARG A 30 20.30 -6.80 -23.33
CA ARG A 30 20.70 -6.25 -22.02
C ARG A 30 20.61 -4.73 -21.93
N VAL A 31 20.87 -4.04 -23.03
CA VAL A 31 20.77 -2.57 -23.12
C VAL A 31 19.34 -2.06 -22.99
N GLU A 32 18.34 -2.88 -23.37
CA GLU A 32 16.92 -2.53 -23.30
C GLU A 32 16.29 -2.81 -21.92
N LEU A 33 17.01 -3.48 -21.02
CA LEU A 33 16.46 -3.92 -19.71
C LEU A 33 16.16 -2.71 -18.81
N GLY A 34 17.01 -1.66 -18.83
CA GLY A 34 16.81 -0.46 -18.02
C GLY A 34 15.45 0.20 -18.28
N ASP A 35 15.11 0.43 -19.55
CA ASP A 35 13.86 1.09 -19.98
C ASP A 35 12.61 0.24 -19.65
N ARG A 36 12.78 -1.05 -19.37
CA ARG A 36 11.68 -2.00 -19.08
C ARG A 36 11.55 -2.31 -17.61
N LEU A 37 12.55 -1.96 -16.81
CA LEU A 37 12.61 -2.36 -15.41
C LEU A 37 11.40 -1.88 -14.61
N ASP A 38 11.02 -0.62 -14.77
CA ASP A 38 9.87 -0.05 -14.07
C ASP A 38 8.59 -0.85 -14.31
N ALA A 39 8.34 -1.23 -15.58
CA ALA A 39 7.17 -2.03 -15.93
C ALA A 39 7.24 -3.45 -15.33
N VAL A 40 8.44 -4.04 -15.23
CA VAL A 40 8.65 -5.35 -14.60
C VAL A 40 8.39 -5.24 -13.10
N LEU A 41 8.93 -4.23 -12.42
CA LEU A 41 8.71 -4.01 -10.99
C LEU A 41 7.24 -3.74 -10.69
N GLU A 42 6.55 -2.93 -11.51
CA GLU A 42 5.11 -2.72 -11.37
C GLU A 42 4.31 -4.03 -11.53
N ALA A 43 4.66 -4.88 -12.48
CA ALA A 43 3.99 -6.17 -12.68
C ALA A 43 4.20 -7.13 -11.49
N ILE A 44 5.43 -7.17 -10.93
CA ILE A 44 5.75 -7.96 -9.73
C ILE A 44 4.95 -7.44 -8.54
N TYR A 45 4.94 -6.12 -8.33
CA TYR A 45 4.18 -5.51 -7.23
C TYR A 45 2.68 -5.75 -7.37
N ALA A 46 2.13 -5.63 -8.58
CA ALA A 46 0.71 -5.93 -8.83
C ALA A 46 0.36 -7.39 -8.52
N THR A 47 1.25 -8.34 -8.86
CA THR A 47 1.10 -9.77 -8.53
C THR A 47 1.09 -9.97 -7.01
N PHE A 48 2.02 -9.36 -6.30
CA PHE A 48 2.08 -9.40 -4.84
C PHE A 48 0.82 -8.78 -4.20
N ALA A 49 0.43 -7.57 -4.66
CA ALA A 49 -0.70 -6.83 -4.11
C ALA A 49 -2.04 -7.58 -4.28
N GLU A 50 -2.25 -8.29 -5.40
CA GLU A 50 -3.43 -9.13 -5.61
C GLU A 50 -3.48 -10.28 -4.58
N GLY A 51 -2.34 -10.93 -4.31
CA GLY A 51 -2.25 -11.97 -3.29
C GLY A 51 -2.31 -11.43 -1.86
N TRP A 52 -1.85 -10.21 -1.65
CA TRP A 52 -1.90 -9.52 -0.38
C TRP A 52 -3.31 -9.03 -0.01
N SER A 53 -4.15 -8.69 -1.00
CA SER A 53 -5.51 -8.20 -0.80
C SER A 53 -6.51 -9.25 -0.32
N ASP A 54 -6.12 -10.53 -0.23
CA ASP A 54 -6.91 -11.62 0.38
C ASP A 54 -6.36 -12.01 1.77
N PRO A 55 -6.58 -11.19 2.81
CA PRO A 55 -6.03 -11.46 4.15
C PRO A 55 -6.70 -12.64 4.85
N ALA A 56 -7.92 -13.01 4.47
CA ALA A 56 -8.61 -14.18 5.00
C ALA A 56 -8.02 -15.49 4.44
N GLY A 57 -7.23 -15.41 3.35
CA GLY A 57 -6.64 -16.57 2.70
C GLY A 57 -7.68 -17.55 2.17
N THR A 58 -8.86 -17.05 1.83
CA THR A 58 -10.00 -17.86 1.38
C THR A 58 -9.77 -18.43 -0.02
N GLU A 59 -8.96 -17.74 -0.83
CA GLU A 59 -8.55 -18.19 -2.15
C GLU A 59 -7.08 -18.61 -2.18
N THR A 60 -6.82 -19.90 -2.20
CA THR A 60 -5.46 -20.47 -2.29
C THR A 60 -4.65 -19.88 -3.45
N ARG A 61 -5.31 -19.59 -4.59
CA ARG A 61 -4.68 -18.95 -5.75
C ARG A 61 -4.12 -17.56 -5.42
N ARG A 62 -4.83 -16.74 -4.66
CA ARG A 62 -4.38 -15.40 -4.29
C ARG A 62 -3.20 -15.45 -3.31
N ARG A 63 -3.24 -16.36 -2.35
CA ARG A 63 -2.11 -16.57 -1.42
C ARG A 63 -0.84 -16.93 -2.17
N ASN A 64 -0.93 -17.79 -3.18
CA ASN A 64 0.21 -18.18 -4.01
C ASN A 64 0.78 -16.99 -4.81
N LEU A 65 -0.06 -16.02 -5.23
CA LEU A 65 0.40 -14.83 -5.94
C LEU A 65 1.31 -13.94 -5.09
N ALA A 66 1.04 -13.77 -3.80
CA ALA A 66 1.93 -13.00 -2.94
C ALA A 66 3.30 -13.68 -2.78
N THR A 67 3.31 -15.01 -2.58
CA THR A 67 4.54 -15.80 -2.52
C THR A 67 5.31 -15.73 -3.84
N GLU A 68 4.61 -15.83 -4.96
CA GLU A 68 5.19 -15.71 -6.30
C GLU A 68 5.77 -14.31 -6.54
N GLY A 69 5.07 -13.25 -6.13
CA GLY A 69 5.57 -11.88 -6.20
C GLY A 69 6.89 -11.70 -5.43
N ILE A 70 6.98 -12.23 -4.21
CA ILE A 70 8.22 -12.19 -3.42
C ILE A 70 9.33 -13.00 -4.10
N TRP A 71 9.02 -14.20 -4.62
CA TRP A 71 10.00 -15.00 -5.35
C TRP A 71 10.54 -14.28 -6.59
N LEU A 72 9.66 -13.67 -7.39
CA LEU A 72 10.05 -12.85 -8.55
C LEU A 72 10.89 -11.64 -8.11
N GLY A 73 10.52 -10.96 -7.02
CA GLY A 73 11.29 -9.86 -6.45
C GLY A 73 12.70 -10.29 -6.06
N ARG A 74 12.87 -11.44 -5.39
CA ARG A 74 14.18 -12.01 -5.06
C ARG A 74 14.98 -12.34 -6.31
N LEU A 75 14.35 -12.92 -7.32
CA LEU A 75 14.99 -13.23 -8.59
C LEU A 75 15.54 -11.97 -9.26
N VAL A 76 14.71 -10.92 -9.42
CA VAL A 76 15.15 -9.67 -10.05
C VAL A 76 16.24 -9.00 -9.23
N ALA A 77 16.13 -8.93 -7.91
CA ALA A 77 17.17 -8.38 -7.03
C ALA A 77 18.48 -9.16 -7.10
N SER A 78 18.45 -10.46 -7.40
CA SER A 78 19.66 -11.27 -7.62
C SER A 78 20.32 -11.04 -8.99
N LEU A 79 19.49 -10.78 -10.01
CA LEU A 79 19.97 -10.53 -11.38
C LEU A 79 20.56 -9.14 -11.58
N ILE A 80 20.02 -8.13 -10.88
CA ILE A 80 20.47 -6.73 -10.94
C ILE A 80 20.66 -6.15 -9.52
N PRO A 81 21.63 -6.65 -8.75
CA PRO A 81 21.79 -6.31 -7.33
C PRO A 81 22.22 -4.86 -7.09
N GLU A 82 22.66 -4.17 -8.13
CA GLU A 82 23.09 -2.77 -8.08
C GLU A 82 21.93 -1.79 -8.27
N GLU A 83 20.76 -2.27 -8.66
CA GLU A 83 19.57 -1.44 -8.90
C GLU A 83 18.79 -1.23 -7.60
N PRO A 84 18.74 0.00 -7.05
CA PRO A 84 18.15 0.27 -5.75
C PRO A 84 16.65 0.02 -5.70
N GLU A 85 15.91 0.25 -6.78
CA GLU A 85 14.45 0.06 -6.80
C GLU A 85 14.04 -1.42 -6.77
N THR A 86 14.87 -2.35 -7.26
CA THR A 86 14.62 -3.79 -7.09
C THR A 86 14.75 -4.21 -5.63
N LEU A 87 15.73 -3.67 -4.93
CA LEU A 87 15.95 -3.91 -3.50
C LEU A 87 14.83 -3.26 -2.68
N GLY A 88 14.42 -2.04 -3.05
CA GLY A 88 13.30 -1.32 -2.44
C GLY A 88 11.97 -2.06 -2.58
N LEU A 89 11.65 -2.54 -3.78
CA LEU A 89 10.43 -3.32 -4.01
C LEU A 89 10.42 -4.62 -3.20
N LEU A 90 11.52 -5.36 -3.20
CA LEU A 90 11.59 -6.59 -2.39
C LEU A 90 11.43 -6.29 -0.90
N ALA A 91 12.10 -5.25 -0.38
CA ALA A 91 11.96 -4.83 1.01
C ALA A 91 10.50 -4.46 1.35
N LEU A 92 9.82 -3.70 0.48
CA LEU A 92 8.41 -3.33 0.63
C LEU A 92 7.50 -4.56 0.78
N MET A 93 7.67 -5.55 -0.12
CA MET A 93 6.88 -6.78 -0.08
C MET A 93 7.17 -7.61 1.18
N LEU A 94 8.42 -7.70 1.60
CA LEU A 94 8.82 -8.45 2.80
C LEU A 94 8.29 -7.78 4.08
N PHE A 95 8.35 -6.46 4.22
CA PHE A 95 7.73 -5.76 5.35
C PHE A 95 6.22 -5.98 5.41
N ALA A 96 5.54 -5.99 4.27
CA ALA A 96 4.12 -6.28 4.23
C ALA A 96 3.84 -7.73 4.64
N GLU A 97 4.55 -8.69 4.06
CA GLU A 97 4.38 -10.13 4.34
C GLU A 97 4.65 -10.47 5.81
N ALA A 98 5.68 -9.86 6.40
CA ALA A 98 6.05 -10.06 7.80
C ALA A 98 4.89 -9.82 8.78
N ARG A 99 3.94 -8.97 8.42
CA ARG A 99 2.79 -8.62 9.27
C ARG A 99 1.51 -9.40 8.91
N ARG A 100 1.57 -10.32 7.97
CA ARG A 100 0.39 -11.06 7.48
C ARG A 100 -0.38 -11.72 8.62
N ALA A 101 0.31 -12.40 9.52
CA ALA A 101 -0.31 -13.12 10.64
C ALA A 101 -1.05 -12.20 11.62
N ALA A 102 -0.56 -10.97 11.82
CA ALA A 102 -1.12 -10.01 12.75
C ALA A 102 -2.33 -9.22 12.21
N ARG A 103 -2.64 -9.34 10.91
CA ARG A 103 -3.75 -8.58 10.27
C ARG A 103 -5.13 -9.10 10.63
N ARG A 104 -5.20 -10.29 11.21
CA ARG A 104 -6.45 -10.93 11.63
C ARG A 104 -6.34 -11.37 13.08
N GLY A 105 -7.37 -11.07 13.85
CA GLY A 105 -7.56 -11.63 15.16
C GLY A 105 -7.87 -13.13 15.09
N HIS A 106 -7.94 -13.77 16.27
CA HIS A 106 -8.24 -15.21 16.41
C HIS A 106 -9.58 -15.57 15.73
N ASP A 107 -10.57 -14.69 15.81
CA ASP A 107 -11.90 -14.88 15.24
C ASP A 107 -12.01 -14.43 13.77
N GLY A 108 -10.88 -14.11 13.15
CA GLY A 108 -10.81 -13.65 11.76
C GLY A 108 -11.18 -12.17 11.57
N ASP A 109 -11.35 -11.42 12.64
CA ASP A 109 -11.63 -9.99 12.58
C ASP A 109 -10.43 -9.18 12.12
N PHE A 110 -10.71 -8.06 11.45
CA PHE A 110 -9.68 -7.15 10.98
C PHE A 110 -8.99 -6.45 12.17
N VAL A 111 -7.65 -6.43 12.15
CA VAL A 111 -6.82 -5.76 13.15
C VAL A 111 -6.08 -4.60 12.48
N PRO A 112 -6.39 -3.32 12.84
CA PRO A 112 -5.65 -2.16 12.36
C PRO A 112 -4.16 -2.25 12.71
N LEU A 113 -3.32 -1.58 11.90
CA LEU A 113 -1.87 -1.67 12.05
C LEU A 113 -1.37 -1.26 13.44
N ASP A 114 -1.95 -0.25 14.02
CA ASP A 114 -1.63 0.27 15.36
C ASP A 114 -2.06 -0.66 16.51
N GLU A 115 -3.05 -1.52 16.27
CA GLU A 115 -3.55 -2.51 17.23
C GLU A 115 -2.90 -3.90 17.04
N GLN A 116 -2.11 -4.12 15.97
CA GLN A 116 -1.49 -5.41 15.72
C GLN A 116 -0.51 -5.81 16.83
N ASP A 117 -0.60 -7.07 17.25
CA ASP A 117 0.41 -7.67 18.13
C ASP A 117 1.73 -7.87 17.37
N THR A 118 2.74 -7.12 17.76
CA THR A 118 4.06 -7.16 17.13
C THR A 118 4.81 -8.48 17.37
N ALA A 119 4.40 -9.29 18.35
CA ALA A 119 4.96 -10.62 18.57
C ALA A 119 4.58 -11.63 17.46
N LEU A 120 3.52 -11.32 16.69
CA LEU A 120 3.09 -12.12 15.54
C LEU A 120 3.81 -11.72 14.24
N TRP A 121 4.65 -10.69 14.27
CA TRP A 121 5.39 -10.25 13.09
C TRP A 121 6.62 -11.12 12.86
N ASP A 122 6.84 -11.52 11.60
CA ASP A 122 8.01 -12.33 11.21
C ASP A 122 9.27 -11.47 11.26
N GLU A 123 10.09 -11.72 12.29
CA GLU A 123 11.32 -10.97 12.53
C GLU A 123 12.35 -11.19 11.43
N ALA A 124 12.47 -12.40 10.91
CA ALA A 124 13.45 -12.73 9.88
C ALA A 124 13.15 -11.97 8.57
N LEU A 125 11.88 -11.88 8.18
CA LEU A 125 11.46 -11.09 7.01
C LEU A 125 11.72 -9.60 7.21
N ILE A 126 11.49 -9.07 8.42
CA ILE A 126 11.76 -7.66 8.74
C ILE A 126 13.27 -7.38 8.66
N GLU A 127 14.10 -8.24 9.22
CA GLU A 127 15.57 -8.08 9.17
C GLU A 127 16.12 -8.16 7.74
N GLU A 128 15.62 -9.09 6.93
CA GLU A 128 15.92 -9.17 5.51
C GLU A 128 15.55 -7.86 4.79
N ALA A 129 14.32 -7.36 5.02
CA ALA A 129 13.84 -6.12 4.41
C ALA A 129 14.66 -4.89 4.82
N GLU A 130 15.02 -4.76 6.10
CA GLU A 130 15.89 -3.68 6.59
C GLU A 130 17.28 -3.76 5.97
N GLY A 131 17.82 -4.97 5.79
CA GLY A 131 19.11 -5.19 5.11
C GLY A 131 19.08 -4.74 3.65
N LEU A 132 18.01 -5.10 2.93
CA LEU A 132 17.79 -4.68 1.54
C LEU A 132 17.66 -3.17 1.42
N LEU A 133 16.88 -2.55 2.30
CA LEU A 133 16.65 -1.11 2.29
C LEU A 133 17.95 -0.32 2.58
N ARG A 134 18.77 -0.77 3.53
CA ARG A 134 20.10 -0.18 3.77
C ARG A 134 21.01 -0.29 2.54
N ARG A 135 21.00 -1.44 1.85
CA ARG A 135 21.77 -1.63 0.62
C ARG A 135 21.29 -0.71 -0.49
N ALA A 136 19.97 -0.54 -0.65
CA ALA A 136 19.39 0.38 -1.61
C ALA A 136 19.80 1.82 -1.31
N ALA A 137 19.67 2.26 -0.06
CA ALA A 137 20.03 3.62 0.37
C ALA A 137 21.51 3.93 0.14
N ALA A 138 22.40 2.96 0.31
CA ALA A 138 23.83 3.14 0.09
C ALA A 138 24.19 3.44 -1.39
N LYS A 139 23.28 3.24 -2.33
CA LYS A 139 23.48 3.58 -3.75
C LYS A 139 23.29 5.09 -4.03
N GLY A 140 22.72 5.85 -3.11
CA GLY A 140 22.55 7.30 -3.23
C GLY A 140 21.47 7.74 -4.25
N ILE A 141 20.71 6.81 -4.82
CA ILE A 141 19.61 7.07 -5.73
C ILE A 141 18.33 6.71 -5.00
N ILE A 142 17.43 7.68 -4.83
CA ILE A 142 16.17 7.49 -4.14
C ILE A 142 15.06 7.26 -5.16
N GLY A 143 14.31 6.18 -4.99
CA GLY A 143 13.18 5.84 -5.83
C GLY A 143 11.91 5.57 -5.02
N ARG A 144 10.82 5.33 -5.74
CA ARG A 144 9.49 5.15 -5.18
C ARG A 144 9.43 3.97 -4.20
N TYR A 145 9.88 2.80 -4.64
CA TYR A 145 9.75 1.58 -3.82
C TYR A 145 10.63 1.63 -2.57
N GLN A 146 11.77 2.31 -2.64
CA GLN A 146 12.60 2.56 -1.46
C GLN A 146 11.86 3.42 -0.43
N LEU A 147 11.19 4.50 -0.86
CA LEU A 147 10.43 5.36 0.06
C LEU A 147 9.21 4.64 0.63
N GLU A 148 8.48 3.88 -0.18
CA GLU A 148 7.37 3.06 0.30
C GLU A 148 7.85 1.99 1.31
N ALA A 149 9.01 1.37 1.08
CA ALA A 149 9.64 0.45 2.02
C ALA A 149 10.10 1.14 3.31
N ALA A 150 10.65 2.36 3.21
CA ALA A 150 11.05 3.15 4.38
C ALA A 150 9.85 3.51 5.27
N VAL A 151 8.68 3.81 4.70
CA VAL A 151 7.43 3.98 5.46
C VAL A 151 7.10 2.70 6.23
N GLN A 152 7.21 1.53 5.61
CA GLN A 152 6.96 0.26 6.29
C GLN A 152 7.99 -0.01 7.40
N SER A 153 9.27 0.30 7.17
CA SER A 153 10.33 0.21 8.19
C SER A 153 10.03 1.09 9.40
N ALA A 154 9.57 2.35 9.18
CA ALA A 154 9.18 3.24 10.26
C ALA A 154 8.02 2.67 11.11
N HIS A 155 7.03 2.03 10.49
CA HIS A 155 5.97 1.34 11.21
C HIS A 155 6.47 0.11 11.98
N THR A 156 7.45 -0.65 11.44
CA THR A 156 7.98 -1.84 12.11
C THR A 156 8.88 -1.50 13.30
N ALA A 157 9.37 -0.26 13.44
CA ALA A 157 10.14 0.17 14.60
C ALA A 157 9.37 0.00 15.92
N ARG A 158 8.04 -0.02 15.90
CA ARG A 158 7.15 -0.30 17.04
C ARG A 158 7.48 -1.60 17.78
N ARG A 159 7.95 -2.65 17.08
CA ARG A 159 8.34 -3.93 17.70
C ARG A 159 9.46 -3.81 18.73
N ARG A 160 10.24 -2.74 18.67
CA ARG A 160 11.34 -2.45 19.62
C ARG A 160 10.87 -1.64 20.82
N GLY A 161 9.55 -1.58 21.08
CA GLY A 161 8.96 -0.84 22.21
C GLY A 161 8.87 0.66 21.98
N GLY A 162 9.09 1.13 20.75
CA GLY A 162 8.98 2.53 20.36
C GLY A 162 7.57 2.91 19.93
N ALA A 163 7.26 4.21 20.00
CA ALA A 163 6.12 4.78 19.30
C ALA A 163 6.42 4.88 17.79
N THR A 164 5.35 4.92 16.99
CA THR A 164 5.48 5.21 15.54
C THR A 164 6.03 6.62 15.34
N ASP A 165 7.11 6.77 14.60
CA ASP A 165 7.66 8.09 14.23
C ASP A 165 6.87 8.69 13.06
N TRP A 166 5.75 9.34 13.41
CA TRP A 166 4.89 9.99 12.42
C TRP A 166 5.57 11.15 11.70
N THR A 167 6.54 11.81 12.35
CA THR A 167 7.33 12.89 11.71
C THR A 167 8.17 12.34 10.57
N ALA A 168 8.88 11.24 10.79
CA ALA A 168 9.63 10.57 9.74
C ALA A 168 8.70 10.04 8.63
N ILE A 169 7.56 9.43 8.98
CA ILE A 169 6.58 8.94 8.02
C ILE A 169 6.05 10.08 7.13
N ARG A 170 5.73 11.23 7.71
CA ARG A 170 5.30 12.41 6.97
C ARG A 170 6.35 12.87 5.97
N GLN A 171 7.62 13.00 6.41
CA GLN A 171 8.73 13.37 5.52
C GLN A 171 8.90 12.39 4.35
N LEU A 172 8.74 11.10 4.59
CA LEU A 172 8.77 10.07 3.54
C LEU A 172 7.61 10.24 2.55
N TYR A 173 6.40 10.58 3.02
CA TYR A 173 5.28 10.87 2.11
C TYR A 173 5.46 12.20 1.38
N ASP A 174 6.09 13.22 1.98
CA ASP A 174 6.46 14.46 1.28
C ASP A 174 7.44 14.15 0.12
N ALA A 175 8.43 13.30 0.37
CA ALA A 175 9.36 12.85 -0.67
C ALA A 175 8.64 12.01 -1.76
N LEU A 176 7.73 11.11 -1.37
CA LEU A 176 6.91 10.34 -2.33
C LEU A 176 6.02 11.24 -3.19
N MET A 177 5.45 12.30 -2.64
CA MET A 177 4.68 13.28 -3.40
C MET A 177 5.54 13.98 -4.46
N ALA A 178 6.82 14.23 -4.17
CA ALA A 178 7.73 14.89 -5.10
C ALA A 178 8.12 13.99 -6.31
N ILE A 179 8.24 12.67 -6.11
CA ILE A 179 8.75 11.76 -7.16
C ILE A 179 7.67 10.86 -7.78
N ALA A 180 6.60 10.55 -7.04
CA ALA A 180 5.57 9.60 -7.45
C ALA A 180 4.19 10.04 -6.97
N ALA A 181 3.81 11.30 -7.22
CA ALA A 181 2.54 11.87 -6.81
C ALA A 181 1.35 11.01 -7.27
N SER A 182 0.52 10.62 -6.32
CA SER A 182 -0.71 9.89 -6.59
C SER A 182 -1.76 10.21 -5.52
N PRO A 183 -3.07 10.03 -5.82
CA PRO A 183 -4.11 10.22 -4.81
C PRO A 183 -3.91 9.32 -3.58
N VAL A 184 -3.37 8.11 -3.76
CA VAL A 184 -3.11 7.18 -2.65
C VAL A 184 -2.00 7.71 -1.74
N VAL A 185 -0.91 8.22 -2.32
CA VAL A 185 0.18 8.87 -1.56
C VAL A 185 -0.35 10.09 -0.81
N ALA A 186 -1.19 10.91 -1.47
CA ALA A 186 -1.78 12.10 -0.85
C ALA A 186 -2.70 11.77 0.34
N ILE A 187 -3.51 10.70 0.26
CA ILE A 187 -4.33 10.23 1.38
C ILE A 187 -3.46 9.83 2.57
N ASN A 188 -2.44 9.00 2.34
CA ASN A 188 -1.55 8.53 3.40
C ASN A 188 -0.74 9.67 4.01
N ARG A 189 -0.34 10.66 3.18
CA ARG A 189 0.27 11.90 3.65
C ARG A 189 -0.67 12.67 4.57
N ALA A 190 -1.95 12.81 4.20
CA ALA A 190 -2.96 13.49 5.02
C ALA A 190 -3.15 12.81 6.39
N VAL A 191 -3.13 11.47 6.43
CA VAL A 191 -3.13 10.73 7.70
C VAL A 191 -1.87 11.05 8.52
N ALA A 192 -0.69 11.07 7.91
CA ALA A 192 0.54 11.41 8.61
C ALA A 192 0.55 12.88 9.12
N ILE A 193 -0.05 13.81 8.38
CA ILE A 193 -0.28 15.19 8.84
C ILE A 193 -1.21 15.18 10.07
N ALA A 194 -2.30 14.41 10.03
CA ALA A 194 -3.21 14.33 11.17
C ALA A 194 -2.55 13.80 12.45
N GLU A 195 -1.57 12.90 12.32
CA GLU A 195 -0.82 12.37 13.47
C GLU A 195 0.29 13.31 13.98
N THR A 196 0.75 14.27 13.16
CA THR A 196 1.82 15.20 13.51
C THR A 196 1.33 16.61 13.88
N GLU A 197 0.28 17.08 13.22
CA GLU A 197 -0.22 18.46 13.35
C GLU A 197 -1.65 18.51 13.91
N GLY A 198 -2.41 17.42 13.76
CA GLY A 198 -3.77 17.33 14.27
C GLY A 198 -4.79 16.97 13.19
N ALA A 199 -5.97 16.53 13.64
CA ALA A 199 -7.02 16.02 12.75
C ALA A 199 -7.60 17.11 11.82
N ILE A 200 -7.54 18.38 12.21
CA ILE A 200 -8.01 19.52 11.39
C ILE A 200 -7.15 19.63 10.13
N GLU A 201 -5.83 19.64 10.31
CA GLU A 201 -4.84 19.79 9.25
C GLU A 201 -4.87 18.55 8.31
N GLY A 202 -5.04 17.37 8.90
CA GLY A 202 -5.21 16.14 8.12
C GLY A 202 -6.49 16.15 7.28
N LEU A 203 -7.61 16.61 7.82
CA LEU A 203 -8.88 16.71 7.09
C LEU A 203 -8.79 17.77 5.98
N ALA A 204 -8.16 18.91 6.23
CA ALA A 204 -7.90 19.94 5.23
C ALA A 204 -7.08 19.37 4.05
N ALA A 205 -6.02 18.58 4.34
CA ALA A 205 -5.23 17.93 3.30
C ALA A 205 -6.03 16.89 2.48
N LEU A 206 -7.02 16.21 3.07
CA LEU A 206 -7.96 15.35 2.32
C LEU A 206 -8.93 16.17 1.46
N ASP A 207 -9.36 17.36 1.92
CA ASP A 207 -10.25 18.23 1.16
C ASP A 207 -9.59 18.77 -0.10
N GLU A 208 -8.29 19.07 -0.06
CA GLU A 208 -7.51 19.52 -1.23
C GLU A 208 -7.58 18.53 -2.40
N ILE A 209 -7.64 17.23 -2.11
CA ILE A 209 -7.69 16.17 -3.12
C ILE A 209 -9.11 15.67 -3.40
N GLY A 210 -10.10 16.13 -2.66
CA GLY A 210 -11.49 15.63 -2.69
C GLY A 210 -12.19 15.77 -4.05
N SER A 211 -11.74 16.71 -4.90
CA SER A 211 -12.25 16.89 -6.26
C SER A 211 -11.80 15.81 -7.27
N ASP A 212 -10.83 14.96 -6.90
CA ASP A 212 -10.35 13.89 -7.78
C ASP A 212 -11.40 12.78 -7.89
N ARG A 213 -12.00 12.66 -9.06
CA ARG A 213 -13.05 11.66 -9.34
C ARG A 213 -12.62 10.20 -9.08
N ARG A 214 -11.32 9.92 -9.06
CA ARG A 214 -10.78 8.59 -8.78
C ARG A 214 -11.02 8.18 -7.33
N LEU A 215 -11.20 9.14 -6.42
CA LEU A 215 -11.40 8.91 -5.00
C LEU A 215 -12.85 8.54 -4.65
N ALA A 216 -13.82 8.89 -5.49
CA ALA A 216 -15.22 8.59 -5.23
C ALA A 216 -15.49 7.08 -5.01
N GLY A 217 -14.77 6.20 -5.73
CA GLY A 217 -14.85 4.75 -5.59
C GLY A 217 -13.69 4.13 -4.79
N TYR A 218 -12.95 4.90 -4.02
CA TYR A 218 -11.78 4.43 -3.30
C TYR A 218 -12.03 4.39 -1.79
N GLN A 219 -12.33 3.20 -1.27
CA GLN A 219 -12.72 2.96 0.11
C GLN A 219 -11.78 3.61 1.15
N PRO A 220 -10.40 3.53 1.04
CA PRO A 220 -9.52 4.09 2.05
C PRO A 220 -9.60 5.61 2.19
N TYR A 221 -9.97 6.35 1.13
CA TYR A 221 -10.21 7.78 1.22
C TYR A 221 -11.37 8.10 2.17
N TRP A 222 -12.49 7.39 2.00
CA TRP A 222 -13.67 7.59 2.83
C TRP A 222 -13.44 7.14 4.27
N ALA A 223 -12.69 6.05 4.47
CA ALA A 223 -12.32 5.59 5.82
C ALA A 223 -11.42 6.60 6.56
N ALA A 224 -10.42 7.17 5.88
CA ALA A 224 -9.56 8.20 6.46
C ALA A 224 -10.35 9.47 6.79
N ARG A 225 -11.22 9.93 5.88
CA ARG A 225 -12.11 11.07 6.10
C ARG A 225 -13.03 10.85 7.30
N ALA A 226 -13.65 9.67 7.39
CA ALA A 226 -14.55 9.31 8.47
C ALA A 226 -13.85 9.33 9.84
N GLU A 227 -12.64 8.77 9.92
CA GLU A 227 -11.85 8.73 11.15
C GLU A 227 -11.44 10.15 11.61
N LEU A 228 -10.98 10.99 10.67
CA LEU A 228 -10.59 12.37 11.02
C LEU A 228 -11.79 13.22 11.42
N ALA A 229 -12.92 13.13 10.73
CA ALA A 229 -14.15 13.80 11.13
C ALA A 229 -14.65 13.33 12.51
N ALA A 230 -14.56 12.02 12.80
CA ALA A 230 -14.92 11.49 14.11
C ALA A 230 -14.03 12.01 15.23
N ARG A 231 -12.70 12.12 15.01
CA ARG A 231 -11.77 12.72 15.96
C ARG A 231 -12.08 14.18 16.27
N LEU A 232 -12.71 14.90 15.34
CA LEU A 232 -13.14 16.29 15.49
C LEU A 232 -14.54 16.43 16.08
N GLY A 233 -15.23 15.34 16.38
CA GLY A 233 -16.61 15.36 16.87
C GLY A 233 -17.65 15.74 15.81
N MET A 234 -17.28 15.73 14.52
CA MET A 234 -18.17 16.03 13.37
C MET A 234 -19.03 14.80 13.04
N ALA A 235 -19.94 14.46 13.96
CA ALA A 235 -20.63 13.18 13.94
C ALA A 235 -21.41 12.90 12.64
N ALA A 236 -22.09 13.90 12.06
CA ALA A 236 -22.84 13.75 10.82
C ALA A 236 -21.95 13.44 9.62
N GLU A 237 -20.84 14.19 9.47
CA GLU A 237 -19.88 14.00 8.38
C GLU A 237 -19.12 12.67 8.53
N ALA A 238 -18.75 12.31 9.76
CA ALA A 238 -18.10 11.03 10.04
C ALA A 238 -19.04 9.85 9.68
N ALA A 239 -20.32 9.92 10.04
CA ALA A 239 -21.29 8.89 9.73
C ALA A 239 -21.49 8.74 8.22
N GLU A 240 -21.63 9.83 7.47
CA GLU A 240 -21.75 9.81 6.01
C GLU A 240 -20.50 9.21 5.35
N ALA A 241 -19.31 9.61 5.77
CA ALA A 241 -18.05 9.08 5.24
C ALA A 241 -17.87 7.58 5.57
N TYR A 242 -18.26 7.13 6.77
CA TYR A 242 -18.29 5.70 7.09
C TYR A 242 -19.29 4.94 6.21
N ASP A 243 -20.48 5.47 5.95
CA ASP A 243 -21.47 4.82 5.10
C ASP A 243 -20.93 4.64 3.67
N GLN A 244 -20.18 5.63 3.13
CA GLN A 244 -19.49 5.52 1.85
C GLN A 244 -18.41 4.43 1.90
N ALA A 245 -17.54 4.42 2.92
CA ALA A 245 -16.49 3.43 3.10
C ALA A 245 -17.06 2.00 3.19
N ILE A 246 -18.13 1.80 3.98
CA ILE A 246 -18.82 0.52 4.16
C ILE A 246 -19.44 0.03 2.85
N GLY A 247 -20.06 0.94 2.06
CA GLY A 247 -20.64 0.61 0.77
C GLY A 247 -19.63 0.11 -0.26
N LEU A 248 -18.40 0.60 -0.19
CA LEU A 248 -17.30 0.25 -1.10
C LEU A 248 -16.51 -0.98 -0.64
N GLU A 249 -16.61 -1.36 0.65
CA GLU A 249 -15.80 -2.44 1.22
C GLU A 249 -16.33 -3.82 0.86
N ARG A 250 -15.43 -4.69 0.40
CA ARG A 250 -15.72 -6.08 -0.01
C ARG A 250 -15.29 -7.13 1.01
N ASP A 251 -14.28 -6.80 1.83
CA ASP A 251 -13.82 -7.70 2.90
C ASP A 251 -14.84 -7.68 4.07
N PRO A 252 -15.48 -8.80 4.39
CA PRO A 252 -16.50 -8.85 5.44
C PRO A 252 -15.97 -8.43 6.82
N ALA A 253 -14.72 -8.71 7.14
CA ALA A 253 -14.15 -8.37 8.45
C ALA A 253 -13.81 -6.87 8.54
N LEU A 254 -13.22 -6.30 7.50
CA LEU A 254 -13.00 -4.84 7.45
C LEU A 254 -14.34 -4.10 7.42
N ARG A 255 -15.34 -4.63 6.73
CA ARG A 255 -16.69 -4.06 6.74
C ARG A 255 -17.30 -4.08 8.14
N ARG A 256 -17.19 -5.17 8.92
CA ARG A 256 -17.64 -5.21 10.32
C ARG A 256 -16.92 -4.16 11.16
N PHE A 257 -15.60 -4.07 11.04
CA PHE A 257 -14.81 -3.07 11.74
C PHE A 257 -15.30 -1.63 11.46
N LEU A 258 -15.58 -1.29 10.20
CA LEU A 258 -16.11 0.03 9.82
C LEU A 258 -17.53 0.27 10.40
N LEU A 259 -18.39 -0.77 10.41
CA LEU A 259 -19.72 -0.68 11.02
C LEU A 259 -19.63 -0.39 12.52
N ASP A 260 -18.70 -1.04 13.23
CA ASP A 260 -18.48 -0.80 14.67
C ASP A 260 -17.98 0.62 14.94
N LYS A 261 -17.03 1.12 14.12
CA LYS A 261 -16.55 2.51 14.19
C LYS A 261 -17.71 3.50 13.98
N ARG A 262 -18.51 3.29 12.94
CA ARG A 262 -19.69 4.13 12.64
C ARG A 262 -20.70 4.14 13.79
N ALA A 263 -20.96 2.97 14.40
CA ALA A 263 -21.89 2.86 15.52
C ALA A 263 -21.41 3.60 16.79
N ARG A 264 -20.09 3.73 16.98
CA ARG A 264 -19.51 4.52 18.08
C ARG A 264 -19.74 6.02 17.86
N VAL A 265 -19.60 6.51 16.64
CA VAL A 265 -19.87 7.92 16.29
C VAL A 265 -21.32 8.32 16.59
N ALA A 266 -22.29 7.40 16.34
CA ALA A 266 -23.70 7.66 16.61
C ALA A 266 -24.06 7.71 18.11
N ARG A 267 -23.14 7.28 19.01
CA ARG A 267 -23.33 7.23 20.45
C ARG A 267 -22.56 8.31 21.20
N ALA A 268 -21.63 8.97 20.54
CA ALA A 268 -20.83 10.06 21.09
C ALA A 268 -21.50 11.42 20.90
#